data_083b81a6abd600b4c6910577247850d2
#
_entry.id   083b81a6abd600b4c6910577247850d2
#
_cell.length_a   1.000
_cell.length_b   1.000
_cell.length_c   1.000
_cell.angle_alpha   90.00
_cell.angle_beta   90.00
_cell.angle_gamma   90.00
#
_symmetry.space_group_name_H-M   'P 1'
#
loop_
_entity.id
_entity.type
_entity.pdbx_description
1 polymer ?
#
loop_
_entity_poly.entity_id
_entity_poly.type
_entity_poly.pdbx_seq_one_letter_code
_entity_poly.pdbx_strand_id
1 'polypeptide(L)'
;MTCQEAKVCCDSPYRPISGNRSLTDTRTDFDFDDEPDPDLGMSKDFGQKKKVAYDISFKVFQPGDIQRQQDELINEVNMILDISKEEAAILLRYFRWNKERLIEDYMDKGHQVLDAAGLAQTSARPPRLETLPGFVCDICCEEGEGLQSFAIKCGHRYCVNCYRHYLFQKIREEGEAARIQCPSDGCNLIIDARSLDLLVTSDLTERYHELLNRTYVEDKDSLKWCPAPDCQNAIECGVKKKDLDKVVPTVSCLCGHRFCFGCILNDHQPAPCELVKKWLKKCADDSETANWISANTKECPKCNSTIEKNGGCNHMTCRKCKHEFCWMCMGLWSEHGTSWYSCNRFEEKSGTEARDAQAKSRVSLERYLHYYNRYANHEQSARLDKNIYHKTETKMVQLQKESGMSWIEVQYLNSASQALQTCRQTLMWTYAFAFYLARNNLTEIFEDNQKDLEMAVEALSGMFEKPVAELSDPKLKVEIMDKTSYCNKRRIILLEDTAQNLADGEPPLLGISTMKHGS
;
A
#
# COMPACT_ATOMS: atom_id res chain seq x y z
N MET A 1 43.92 20.75 -8.10
CA MET A 1 44.16 20.01 -6.86
C MET A 1 43.03 19.02 -6.71
N THR A 2 43.35 17.83 -6.96
CA THR A 2 42.62 16.59 -7.14
C THR A 2 42.00 16.11 -5.84
N CYS A 3 40.73 15.70 -5.86
CA CYS A 3 40.14 14.87 -4.83
C CYS A 3 39.74 13.54 -5.49
N GLN A 4 40.45 12.48 -5.09
CA GLN A 4 40.33 11.13 -5.59
C GLN A 4 39.15 10.39 -4.95
N GLU A 5 38.58 9.58 -5.78
CA GLU A 5 37.54 8.56 -5.60
C GLU A 5 37.85 7.55 -4.48
N ALA A 6 36.80 7.15 -3.76
CA ALA A 6 36.76 5.87 -3.06
C ALA A 6 35.51 5.09 -3.51
N LYS A 7 35.72 4.22 -4.48
CA LYS A 7 34.81 3.11 -4.80
C LYS A 7 34.90 2.08 -3.69
N VAL A 8 33.78 1.76 -3.04
CA VAL A 8 33.64 0.54 -2.24
C VAL A 8 32.74 -0.41 -3.01
N CYS A 9 33.36 -1.48 -3.51
CA CYS A 9 32.69 -2.65 -4.05
C CYS A 9 31.98 -3.40 -2.91
N CYS A 10 30.70 -3.66 -3.04
CA CYS A 10 29.99 -4.70 -2.30
C CYS A 10 29.55 -5.78 -3.30
N ASP A 11 30.41 -6.77 -3.51
CA ASP A 11 30.04 -8.05 -4.09
C ASP A 11 29.30 -8.86 -3.00
N SER A 12 28.06 -9.18 -3.24
CA SER A 12 27.34 -10.20 -2.49
C SER A 12 26.82 -11.27 -3.47
N PRO A 13 27.20 -12.55 -3.28
CA PRO A 13 26.77 -13.62 -4.17
C PRO A 13 25.44 -14.21 -3.70
N TYR A 14 24.31 -13.70 -4.16
CA TYR A 14 23.05 -14.44 -4.10
C TYR A 14 22.76 -15.05 -5.46
N ARG A 15 22.95 -16.36 -5.57
CA ARG A 15 22.39 -17.18 -6.65
C ARG A 15 20.88 -17.36 -6.42
N PRO A 16 20.04 -17.18 -7.42
CA PRO A 16 18.62 -17.52 -7.32
C PRO A 16 18.45 -19.04 -7.38
N ILE A 17 17.84 -19.60 -6.36
CA ILE A 17 17.31 -20.96 -6.38
C ILE A 17 15.96 -20.90 -7.09
N SER A 18 15.93 -21.41 -8.32
CA SER A 18 14.71 -21.72 -9.04
C SER A 18 14.00 -22.89 -8.35
N GLY A 19 12.89 -22.63 -7.72
CA GLY A 19 12.03 -23.63 -7.12
C GLY A 19 10.59 -23.19 -7.19
N ASN A 20 9.87 -23.62 -8.22
CA ASN A 20 8.43 -23.62 -8.26
C ASN A 20 7.90 -24.41 -7.05
N ARG A 21 7.39 -23.72 -6.05
CA ARG A 21 6.49 -24.32 -5.07
C ARG A 21 5.28 -23.39 -4.95
N SER A 22 4.14 -23.91 -5.40
CA SER A 22 2.83 -23.43 -5.00
C SER A 22 2.80 -23.38 -3.47
N LEU A 23 2.68 -22.19 -2.90
CA LEU A 23 2.37 -22.02 -1.49
C LEU A 23 0.91 -22.42 -1.28
N THR A 24 0.70 -23.70 -1.02
CA THR A 24 -0.49 -24.17 -0.31
C THR A 24 -0.29 -23.75 1.15
N ASP A 25 -1.22 -22.96 1.61
CA ASP A 25 -1.41 -22.49 2.98
C ASP A 25 -1.42 -23.69 3.94
N THR A 26 -0.30 -23.97 4.60
CA THR A 26 -0.27 -24.88 5.75
C THR A 26 -0.49 -24.03 7.00
N ARG A 27 -1.77 -23.79 7.31
CA ARG A 27 -2.19 -23.49 8.69
C ARG A 27 -1.79 -24.68 9.54
N THR A 28 -0.81 -24.51 10.39
CA THR A 28 -0.62 -25.37 11.55
C THR A 28 -1.67 -24.97 12.59
N ASP A 29 -2.80 -25.65 12.50
CA ASP A 29 -3.79 -25.66 13.58
C ASP A 29 -3.13 -26.35 14.78
N PHE A 30 -2.82 -25.60 15.83
CA PHE A 30 -2.65 -26.13 17.16
C PHE A 30 -4.05 -26.24 17.75
N ASP A 31 -4.64 -27.43 17.63
CA ASP A 31 -5.84 -27.81 18.36
C ASP A 31 -5.53 -27.81 19.84
N PHE A 32 -6.12 -26.88 20.57
CA PHE A 32 -6.37 -27.02 21.99
C PHE A 32 -7.75 -27.65 22.12
N ASP A 33 -7.78 -28.90 22.54
CA ASP A 33 -8.99 -29.63 22.94
C ASP A 33 -9.61 -28.91 24.15
N ASP A 34 -10.62 -28.07 23.90
CA ASP A 34 -11.62 -27.70 24.88
C ASP A 34 -12.81 -28.63 24.69
N GLU A 35 -12.96 -29.62 25.57
CA GLU A 35 -14.17 -30.45 25.65
C GLU A 35 -15.39 -29.56 25.95
N PRO A 36 -16.50 -29.71 25.22
CA PRO A 36 -17.71 -28.96 25.50
C PRO A 36 -18.47 -29.60 26.66
N ASP A 37 -18.75 -28.81 27.69
CA ASP A 37 -19.73 -29.11 28.74
C ASP A 37 -21.12 -29.31 28.13
N PRO A 38 -21.82 -30.45 28.38
CA PRO A 38 -23.13 -30.69 27.81
C PRO A 38 -24.23 -30.05 28.66
N ASP A 39 -25.11 -29.39 27.95
CA ASP A 39 -26.49 -29.08 28.34
C ASP A 39 -26.80 -27.69 28.90
N LEU A 40 -27.25 -26.84 27.99
CA LEU A 40 -28.44 -26.01 28.19
C LEU A 40 -29.04 -25.65 26.83
N GLY A 41 -30.03 -26.43 26.42
CA GLY A 41 -30.81 -26.18 25.22
C GLY A 41 -31.54 -24.83 25.27
N MET A 42 -31.22 -23.96 24.32
CA MET A 42 -32.12 -22.94 23.77
C MET A 42 -31.70 -22.62 22.34
N SER A 43 -32.33 -23.34 21.41
CA SER A 43 -32.31 -22.96 19.99
C SER A 43 -33.02 -21.64 19.82
N LYS A 44 -32.30 -20.58 19.53
CA LYS A 44 -32.78 -19.41 18.79
C LYS A 44 -31.85 -19.18 17.64
N ASP A 45 -32.37 -19.51 16.47
CA ASP A 45 -31.83 -19.23 15.16
C ASP A 45 -31.72 -17.70 14.98
N PHE A 46 -30.69 -17.09 15.53
CA PHE A 46 -30.27 -15.76 15.15
C PHE A 46 -29.42 -15.93 13.89
N GLY A 47 -29.99 -15.53 12.75
CA GLY A 47 -29.30 -15.50 11.47
C GLY A 47 -27.88 -14.98 11.66
N GLN A 48 -26.89 -15.85 11.46
CA GLN A 48 -25.48 -15.49 11.52
C GLN A 48 -25.24 -14.40 10.46
N LYS A 49 -25.19 -13.12 10.90
CA LYS A 49 -24.67 -12.05 10.06
C LYS A 49 -23.26 -12.45 9.65
N LYS A 50 -23.05 -12.57 8.34
CA LYS A 50 -21.74 -12.89 7.76
C LYS A 50 -20.75 -11.85 8.31
N LYS A 51 -19.75 -12.28 9.10
CA LYS A 51 -18.69 -11.40 9.59
C LYS A 51 -18.02 -10.69 8.42
N VAL A 52 -17.92 -9.38 8.48
CA VAL A 52 -17.21 -8.59 7.47
C VAL A 52 -15.72 -8.76 7.69
N ALA A 53 -15.02 -9.24 6.68
CA ALA A 53 -13.58 -9.40 6.76
C ALA A 53 -12.90 -8.01 6.76
N TYR A 54 -12.07 -7.74 7.77
CA TYR A 54 -11.17 -6.57 7.76
C TYR A 54 -10.04 -6.76 6.75
N ASP A 55 -9.76 -7.99 6.37
CA ASP A 55 -8.75 -8.39 5.40
C ASP A 55 -9.39 -8.65 4.04
N ILE A 56 -8.74 -8.19 2.99
CA ILE A 56 -9.26 -8.18 1.63
C ILE A 56 -8.40 -9.07 0.76
N SER A 57 -9.04 -9.86 -0.09
CA SER A 57 -8.34 -10.64 -1.09
C SER A 57 -7.77 -9.72 -2.18
N PHE A 58 -6.51 -9.90 -2.48
CA PHE A 58 -5.79 -9.20 -3.55
C PHE A 58 -4.78 -10.14 -4.21
N LYS A 59 -4.32 -9.78 -5.41
CA LYS A 59 -3.26 -10.49 -6.11
C LYS A 59 -2.15 -9.53 -6.46
N VAL A 60 -0.90 -9.99 -6.39
CA VAL A 60 0.28 -9.22 -6.79
C VAL A 60 0.81 -9.79 -8.10
N PHE A 61 1.04 -8.92 -9.07
CA PHE A 61 1.55 -9.25 -10.40
C PHE A 61 2.93 -8.63 -10.59
N GLN A 62 3.86 -9.44 -11.04
CA GLN A 62 5.14 -8.98 -11.57
C GLN A 62 4.98 -8.55 -13.03
N PRO A 63 5.92 -7.79 -13.63
CA PRO A 63 5.83 -7.35 -15.01
C PRO A 63 5.56 -8.48 -16.01
N GLY A 64 6.19 -9.65 -15.83
CA GLY A 64 5.96 -10.83 -16.67
C GLY A 64 4.56 -11.44 -16.53
N ASP A 65 3.93 -11.31 -15.37
CA ASP A 65 2.55 -11.77 -15.15
C ASP A 65 1.56 -10.84 -15.83
N ILE A 66 1.84 -9.51 -15.81
CA ILE A 66 1.02 -8.51 -16.50
C ILE A 66 1.05 -8.75 -18.00
N GLN A 67 2.22 -9.02 -18.58
CA GLN A 67 2.35 -9.35 -19.99
C GLN A 67 1.58 -10.62 -20.35
N ARG A 68 1.68 -11.66 -19.52
CA ARG A 68 0.95 -12.93 -19.71
C ARG A 68 -0.56 -12.73 -19.71
N GLN A 69 -1.08 -11.91 -18.79
CA GLN A 69 -2.52 -11.57 -18.80
C GLN A 69 -2.97 -10.85 -20.07
N GLN A 70 -2.14 -9.93 -20.58
CA GLN A 70 -2.42 -9.28 -21.86
C GLN A 70 -2.44 -10.30 -22.99
N ASP A 71 -1.44 -11.20 -23.05
CA ASP A 71 -1.35 -12.23 -24.09
C ASP A 71 -2.52 -13.22 -24.04
N GLU A 72 -2.99 -13.59 -22.85
CA GLU A 72 -4.18 -14.42 -22.66
C GLU A 72 -5.43 -13.74 -23.24
N LEU A 73 -5.68 -12.47 -22.88
CA LEU A 73 -6.81 -11.69 -23.41
C LEU A 73 -6.72 -11.51 -24.93
N ILE A 74 -5.53 -11.24 -25.46
CA ILE A 74 -5.28 -11.12 -26.90
C ILE A 74 -5.60 -12.44 -27.62
N ASN A 75 -5.16 -13.57 -27.08
CA ASN A 75 -5.44 -14.89 -27.63
C ASN A 75 -6.95 -15.23 -27.60
N GLU A 76 -7.65 -14.89 -26.51
CA GLU A 76 -9.09 -15.08 -26.42
C GLU A 76 -9.85 -14.29 -27.50
N VAL A 77 -9.53 -12.99 -27.63
CA VAL A 77 -10.17 -12.13 -28.64
C VAL A 77 -9.81 -12.58 -30.07
N ASN A 78 -8.55 -12.96 -30.32
CA ASN A 78 -8.10 -13.52 -31.60
C ASN A 78 -8.94 -14.74 -32.00
N MET A 79 -9.21 -15.67 -31.05
CA MET A 79 -10.02 -16.87 -31.32
C MET A 79 -11.51 -16.56 -31.53
N ILE A 80 -12.06 -15.60 -30.77
CA ILE A 80 -13.50 -15.27 -30.82
C ILE A 80 -13.85 -14.51 -32.10
N LEU A 81 -13.02 -13.54 -32.49
CA LEU A 81 -13.28 -12.63 -33.61
C LEU A 81 -12.65 -13.08 -34.92
N ASP A 82 -11.83 -14.13 -34.92
CA ASP A 82 -11.07 -14.64 -36.08
C ASP A 82 -10.22 -13.56 -36.75
N ILE A 83 -9.53 -12.74 -35.94
CA ILE A 83 -8.63 -11.65 -36.35
C ILE A 83 -7.20 -11.95 -35.91
N SER A 84 -6.20 -11.25 -36.48
CA SER A 84 -4.80 -11.43 -36.04
C SER A 84 -4.58 -11.00 -34.59
N LYS A 85 -3.53 -11.53 -33.93
CA LYS A 85 -3.17 -11.14 -32.55
C LYS A 85 -2.82 -9.67 -32.46
N GLU A 86 -2.19 -9.13 -33.47
CA GLU A 86 -1.83 -7.71 -33.56
C GLU A 86 -3.07 -6.82 -33.62
N GLU A 87 -4.06 -7.20 -34.41
CA GLU A 87 -5.36 -6.51 -34.47
C GLU A 87 -6.11 -6.62 -33.15
N ALA A 88 -6.17 -7.83 -32.57
CA ALA A 88 -6.77 -8.05 -31.26
C ALA A 88 -6.13 -7.18 -30.17
N ALA A 89 -4.79 -7.05 -30.17
CA ALA A 89 -4.05 -6.22 -29.22
C ALA A 89 -4.39 -4.73 -29.38
N ILE A 90 -4.47 -4.22 -30.60
CA ILE A 90 -4.83 -2.83 -30.88
C ILE A 90 -6.29 -2.55 -30.47
N LEU A 91 -7.21 -3.44 -30.79
CA LEU A 91 -8.61 -3.34 -30.39
C LEU A 91 -8.81 -3.37 -28.88
N LEU A 92 -8.14 -4.29 -28.19
CA LEU A 92 -8.21 -4.36 -26.72
C LEU A 92 -7.70 -3.07 -26.06
N ARG A 93 -6.60 -2.49 -26.55
CA ARG A 93 -6.11 -1.18 -26.08
C ARG A 93 -7.10 -0.05 -26.37
N TYR A 94 -7.72 -0.06 -27.55
CA TYR A 94 -8.74 0.93 -27.91
C TYR A 94 -9.95 0.87 -26.97
N PHE A 95 -10.40 -0.34 -26.58
CA PHE A 95 -11.49 -0.56 -25.64
C PHE A 95 -11.04 -0.61 -24.16
N ARG A 96 -9.82 -0.15 -23.83
CA ARG A 96 -9.27 -0.18 -22.47
C ARG A 96 -9.41 -1.55 -21.81
N TRP A 97 -9.09 -2.59 -22.56
CA TRP A 97 -9.11 -3.99 -22.11
C TRP A 97 -10.49 -4.50 -21.66
N ASN A 98 -11.57 -3.83 -22.04
CA ASN A 98 -12.94 -4.31 -21.85
C ASN A 98 -13.33 -5.23 -23.00
N LYS A 99 -13.08 -6.54 -22.81
CA LYS A 99 -13.30 -7.60 -23.80
C LYS A 99 -14.78 -7.71 -24.21
N GLU A 100 -15.68 -7.64 -23.23
CA GLU A 100 -17.12 -7.81 -23.45
C GLU A 100 -17.64 -6.72 -24.39
N ARG A 101 -17.32 -5.47 -24.06
CA ARG A 101 -17.70 -4.32 -24.90
C ARG A 101 -17.06 -4.37 -26.28
N LEU A 102 -15.79 -4.79 -26.37
CA LEU A 102 -15.12 -4.96 -27.66
C LEU A 102 -15.87 -5.95 -28.54
N ILE A 103 -16.23 -7.15 -28.01
CA ILE A 103 -16.91 -8.18 -28.79
C ILE A 103 -18.30 -7.71 -29.23
N GLU A 104 -19.06 -7.06 -28.34
CA GLU A 104 -20.40 -6.53 -28.63
C GLU A 104 -20.33 -5.48 -29.75
N ASP A 105 -19.50 -4.43 -29.58
CA ASP A 105 -19.37 -3.34 -30.56
C ASP A 105 -18.81 -3.84 -31.90
N TYR A 106 -17.88 -4.83 -31.87
CA TYR A 106 -17.29 -5.40 -33.10
C TYR A 106 -18.30 -6.22 -33.89
N MET A 107 -19.12 -7.04 -33.22
CA MET A 107 -20.18 -7.82 -33.88
C MET A 107 -21.27 -6.94 -34.48
N ASP A 108 -21.56 -5.78 -33.87
CA ASP A 108 -22.59 -4.85 -34.31
C ASP A 108 -22.09 -3.95 -35.45
N LYS A 109 -20.87 -3.40 -35.36
CA LYS A 109 -20.31 -2.36 -36.23
C LYS A 109 -18.82 -2.56 -36.55
N GLY A 110 -18.38 -3.79 -36.84
CA GLY A 110 -16.98 -4.15 -37.00
C GLY A 110 -16.14 -3.22 -37.86
N HIS A 111 -16.65 -2.80 -39.05
CA HIS A 111 -15.93 -1.88 -39.92
C HIS A 111 -15.66 -0.52 -39.27
N GLN A 112 -16.65 0.05 -38.58
CA GLN A 112 -16.50 1.33 -37.90
C GLN A 112 -15.52 1.23 -36.71
N VAL A 113 -15.55 0.10 -36.02
CA VAL A 113 -14.64 -0.19 -34.90
C VAL A 113 -13.19 -0.31 -35.37
N LEU A 114 -12.95 -0.99 -36.51
CA LEU A 114 -11.63 -1.10 -37.12
C LEU A 114 -11.08 0.27 -37.55
N ASP A 115 -11.88 1.07 -38.23
CA ASP A 115 -11.48 2.41 -38.65
C ASP A 115 -11.17 3.33 -37.45
N ALA A 116 -12.04 3.31 -36.43
CA ALA A 116 -11.86 4.12 -35.23
C ALA A 116 -10.63 3.68 -34.39
N ALA A 117 -10.32 2.39 -34.42
CA ALA A 117 -9.14 1.85 -33.76
C ALA A 117 -7.84 2.08 -34.52
N GLY A 118 -7.91 2.58 -35.78
CA GLY A 118 -6.74 2.80 -36.63
C GLY A 118 -6.22 1.52 -37.29
N LEU A 119 -7.11 0.62 -37.66
CA LEU A 119 -6.80 -0.63 -38.36
C LEU A 119 -7.28 -0.54 -39.83
N ALA A 120 -6.42 -1.01 -40.75
CA ALA A 120 -6.80 -1.06 -42.18
C ALA A 120 -7.69 -2.28 -42.44
N GLN A 121 -8.73 -2.09 -43.25
CA GLN A 121 -9.66 -3.15 -43.64
C GLN A 121 -9.12 -4.06 -44.76
N THR A 122 -7.94 -3.79 -45.29
CA THR A 122 -7.35 -4.56 -46.39
C THR A 122 -6.43 -5.64 -45.91
N SER A 123 -6.49 -6.83 -46.53
CA SER A 123 -5.56 -7.93 -46.38
C SER A 123 -4.17 -7.52 -46.91
N ALA A 124 -3.40 -6.86 -46.09
CA ALA A 124 -2.07 -6.41 -46.47
C ALA A 124 -1.05 -7.55 -46.34
N ARG A 125 -0.04 -7.50 -47.22
CA ARG A 125 1.13 -8.36 -47.10
C ARG A 125 1.82 -8.18 -45.72
N PRO A 126 2.47 -9.22 -45.19
CA PRO A 126 3.20 -9.06 -43.94
C PRO A 126 4.24 -7.93 -44.07
N PRO A 127 4.44 -7.15 -42.99
CA PRO A 127 5.42 -6.06 -43.00
C PRO A 127 6.82 -6.59 -43.26
N ARG A 128 7.55 -5.94 -44.16
CA ARG A 128 8.92 -6.29 -44.55
C ARG A 128 9.73 -5.06 -44.93
N LEU A 129 11.03 -5.15 -44.74
CA LEU A 129 11.97 -4.16 -45.24
C LEU A 129 12.18 -4.40 -46.73
N GLU A 130 12.13 -3.34 -47.53
CA GLU A 130 12.27 -3.40 -48.98
C GLU A 130 13.27 -2.35 -49.45
N THR A 131 14.10 -2.77 -50.41
CA THR A 131 14.96 -1.86 -51.15
C THR A 131 14.34 -1.66 -52.55
N LEU A 132 13.86 -0.45 -52.84
CA LEU A 132 13.24 -0.15 -54.11
C LEU A 132 14.16 0.75 -54.95
N PRO A 133 14.39 0.41 -56.23
CA PRO A 133 15.18 1.25 -57.13
C PRO A 133 14.51 2.64 -57.29
N GLY A 134 15.29 3.71 -57.13
CA GLY A 134 14.80 5.07 -57.29
C GLY A 134 13.92 5.58 -56.15
N PHE A 135 13.90 4.92 -54.99
CA PHE A 135 13.18 5.38 -53.82
C PHE A 135 13.86 6.60 -53.19
N VAL A 136 13.06 7.67 -53.00
CA VAL A 136 13.44 8.88 -52.25
C VAL A 136 12.56 8.95 -50.99
N CYS A 137 13.14 9.20 -49.83
CA CYS A 137 12.39 9.33 -48.60
C CYS A 137 11.82 10.74 -48.42
N ASP A 138 10.51 10.91 -48.32
CA ASP A 138 9.85 12.21 -48.17
C ASP A 138 10.18 12.96 -46.87
N ILE A 139 10.75 12.26 -45.83
CA ILE A 139 11.10 12.89 -44.56
C ILE A 139 12.52 13.48 -44.59
N CYS A 140 13.51 12.74 -45.04
CA CYS A 140 14.93 13.15 -45.04
C CYS A 140 15.45 13.52 -46.43
N CYS A 141 14.66 13.29 -47.48
CA CYS A 141 15.05 13.49 -48.89
C CYS A 141 16.28 12.68 -49.31
N GLU A 142 16.66 11.64 -48.56
CA GLU A 142 17.75 10.73 -48.95
C GLU A 142 17.30 9.83 -50.07
N GLU A 143 18.19 9.68 -51.07
CA GLU A 143 18.11 8.72 -52.16
C GLU A 143 19.42 7.91 -52.25
N GLY A 144 19.35 6.67 -52.71
CA GLY A 144 20.55 5.87 -52.86
C GLY A 144 20.28 4.40 -53.23
N GLU A 145 21.21 3.83 -53.98
CA GLU A 145 21.19 2.40 -54.26
C GLU A 145 21.40 1.62 -52.94
N GLY A 146 20.38 0.86 -52.52
CA GLY A 146 20.42 0.08 -51.28
C GLY A 146 19.72 0.73 -50.09
N LEU A 147 19.08 1.90 -50.23
CA LEU A 147 18.31 2.51 -49.14
C LEU A 147 17.12 1.63 -48.80
N GLN A 148 17.15 1.09 -47.55
CA GLN A 148 16.05 0.28 -47.04
C GLN A 148 14.86 1.17 -46.67
N SER A 149 13.68 0.79 -47.13
CA SER A 149 12.42 1.46 -46.88
C SER A 149 11.42 0.51 -46.21
N PHE A 150 10.46 1.10 -45.56
CA PHE A 150 9.39 0.40 -44.86
C PHE A 150 8.05 1.11 -45.11
N ALA A 151 6.99 0.31 -45.23
CA ALA A 151 5.63 0.82 -45.31
C ALA A 151 4.72 -0.08 -44.48
N ILE A 152 3.87 0.52 -43.67
CA ILE A 152 2.76 -0.19 -43.00
C ILE A 152 1.57 -0.34 -43.96
N LYS A 153 0.48 -0.92 -43.49
CA LYS A 153 -0.72 -1.23 -44.30
C LYS A 153 -1.30 -0.02 -45.05
N CYS A 154 -1.05 1.22 -44.65
CA CYS A 154 -1.49 2.44 -45.37
C CYS A 154 -0.73 2.73 -46.66
N GLY A 155 0.42 2.09 -46.86
CA GLY A 155 1.26 2.30 -48.04
C GLY A 155 2.19 3.51 -47.96
N HIS A 156 2.09 4.40 -46.96
CA HIS A 156 3.05 5.48 -46.75
C HIS A 156 4.43 4.90 -46.46
N ARG A 157 5.41 5.27 -47.28
CA ARG A 157 6.72 4.65 -47.28
C ARG A 157 7.82 5.64 -46.93
N TYR A 158 8.65 5.29 -45.95
CA TYR A 158 9.79 6.10 -45.53
C TYR A 158 11.01 5.21 -45.34
N CYS A 159 12.21 5.81 -45.29
CA CYS A 159 13.40 5.03 -45.00
C CYS A 159 13.40 4.49 -43.56
N VAL A 160 14.10 3.36 -43.35
CA VAL A 160 14.17 2.69 -42.03
C VAL A 160 14.74 3.61 -40.98
N ASN A 161 15.70 4.48 -41.31
CA ASN A 161 16.31 5.42 -40.36
C ASN A 161 15.28 6.47 -39.86
N CYS A 162 14.44 7.02 -40.73
CA CYS A 162 13.38 7.94 -40.34
C CYS A 162 12.33 7.27 -39.47
N TYR A 163 11.92 6.04 -39.79
CA TYR A 163 11.04 5.26 -38.90
C TYR A 163 11.66 4.98 -37.54
N ARG A 164 12.95 4.60 -37.46
CA ARG A 164 13.65 4.38 -36.21
C ARG A 164 13.72 5.63 -35.36
N HIS A 165 14.03 6.77 -35.98
CA HIS A 165 14.09 8.04 -35.27
C HIS A 165 12.72 8.45 -34.73
N TYR A 166 11.67 8.33 -35.55
CA TYR A 166 10.29 8.58 -35.16
C TYR A 166 9.86 7.68 -33.99
N LEU A 167 10.10 6.38 -34.08
CA LEU A 167 9.73 5.44 -33.01
C LEU A 167 10.54 5.67 -31.72
N PHE A 168 11.82 6.02 -31.86
CA PHE A 168 12.64 6.39 -30.72
C PHE A 168 12.05 7.62 -29.98
N GLN A 169 11.73 8.66 -30.71
CA GLN A 169 11.10 9.86 -30.14
C GLN A 169 9.77 9.51 -29.46
N LYS A 170 8.87 8.78 -30.11
CA LYS A 170 7.58 8.38 -29.56
C LYS A 170 7.72 7.55 -28.27
N ILE A 171 8.58 6.54 -28.27
CA ILE A 171 8.71 5.60 -27.15
C ILE A 171 9.57 6.16 -26.01
N ARG A 172 10.74 6.77 -26.32
CA ARG A 172 11.69 7.23 -25.29
C ARG A 172 11.38 8.61 -24.76
N GLU A 173 11.04 9.56 -25.64
CA GLU A 173 10.88 10.96 -25.27
C GLU A 173 9.43 11.28 -24.88
N GLU A 174 8.46 10.82 -25.68
CA GLU A 174 7.04 11.10 -25.44
C GLU A 174 6.39 10.05 -24.53
N GLY A 175 6.99 8.85 -24.36
CA GLY A 175 6.42 7.77 -23.55
C GLY A 175 5.16 7.15 -24.16
N GLU A 176 4.98 7.26 -25.48
CA GLU A 176 3.84 6.71 -26.20
C GLU A 176 4.11 5.26 -26.62
N ALA A 177 3.15 4.36 -26.40
CA ALA A 177 3.23 2.96 -26.84
C ALA A 177 1.88 2.42 -27.32
N ALA A 178 0.80 2.82 -26.71
CA ALA A 178 -0.51 2.22 -26.94
C ALA A 178 -1.04 2.47 -28.35
N ARG A 179 -0.77 3.65 -28.95
CA ARG A 179 -1.34 4.09 -30.22
C ARG A 179 -0.35 4.87 -31.09
N ILE A 180 0.82 4.33 -31.35
CA ILE A 180 1.78 4.95 -32.26
C ILE A 180 1.25 4.85 -33.69
N GLN A 181 0.96 5.98 -34.29
CA GLN A 181 0.38 6.08 -35.65
C GLN A 181 1.46 6.15 -36.73
N CYS A 182 1.05 5.99 -37.97
CA CYS A 182 1.87 6.29 -39.13
C CYS A 182 2.43 7.72 -39.06
N PRO A 183 3.72 7.96 -39.42
CA PRO A 183 4.29 9.31 -39.39
C PRO A 183 3.73 10.26 -40.49
N SER A 184 2.93 9.75 -41.41
CA SER A 184 2.29 10.58 -42.47
C SER A 184 1.18 11.44 -41.88
N ASP A 185 1.14 12.71 -42.30
CA ASP A 185 0.09 13.64 -41.88
C ASP A 185 -1.30 13.13 -42.26
N GLY A 186 -2.25 13.21 -41.31
CA GLY A 186 -3.63 12.75 -41.49
C GLY A 186 -3.82 11.23 -41.52
N CYS A 187 -2.78 10.40 -41.33
CA CYS A 187 -2.89 8.96 -41.31
C CYS A 187 -3.08 8.42 -39.88
N ASN A 188 -4.22 7.80 -39.64
CA ASN A 188 -4.58 7.27 -38.31
C ASN A 188 -4.20 5.80 -38.08
N LEU A 189 -3.56 5.14 -39.08
CA LEU A 189 -3.18 3.74 -38.93
C LEU A 189 -2.12 3.54 -37.85
N ILE A 190 -2.35 2.53 -37.00
CA ILE A 190 -1.45 2.17 -35.90
C ILE A 190 -0.32 1.26 -36.41
N ILE A 191 0.88 1.49 -35.93
CA ILE A 191 2.03 0.61 -36.14
C ILE A 191 1.89 -0.59 -35.21
N ASP A 192 1.78 -1.79 -35.79
CA ASP A 192 1.64 -3.03 -35.04
C ASP A 192 2.98 -3.50 -34.43
N ALA A 193 2.92 -4.45 -33.48
CA ALA A 193 4.10 -4.96 -32.79
C ALA A 193 5.10 -5.61 -33.73
N ARG A 194 4.65 -6.35 -34.76
CA ARG A 194 5.56 -6.97 -35.76
C ARG A 194 6.30 -5.94 -36.58
N SER A 195 5.63 -4.87 -36.98
CA SER A 195 6.26 -3.74 -37.67
C SER A 195 7.32 -3.07 -36.81
N LEU A 196 7.01 -2.92 -35.51
CA LEU A 196 7.92 -2.33 -34.54
C LEU A 196 9.18 -3.19 -34.35
N ASP A 197 9.04 -4.50 -34.17
CA ASP A 197 10.16 -5.44 -33.99
C ASP A 197 11.13 -5.47 -35.18
N LEU A 198 10.65 -5.18 -36.40
CA LEU A 198 11.51 -5.06 -37.58
C LEU A 198 12.32 -3.75 -37.62
N LEU A 199 11.83 -2.70 -36.95
CA LEU A 199 12.38 -1.36 -37.09
C LEU A 199 13.27 -0.95 -35.93
N VAL A 200 13.03 -1.44 -34.70
CA VAL A 200 13.71 -0.96 -33.50
C VAL A 200 14.68 -1.98 -32.90
N THR A 201 15.51 -1.50 -31.98
CA THR A 201 16.45 -2.33 -31.22
C THR A 201 15.77 -3.00 -30.02
N SER A 202 16.37 -4.06 -29.50
CA SER A 202 15.81 -4.82 -28.37
C SER A 202 15.55 -3.98 -27.12
N ASP A 203 16.42 -3.00 -26.82
CA ASP A 203 16.26 -2.11 -25.67
C ASP A 203 15.04 -1.16 -25.84
N LEU A 204 14.75 -0.74 -27.06
CA LEU A 204 13.57 0.08 -27.35
C LEU A 204 12.30 -0.78 -27.36
N THR A 205 12.37 -2.03 -27.81
CA THR A 205 11.28 -3.01 -27.70
C THR A 205 10.95 -3.29 -26.24
N GLU A 206 11.95 -3.49 -25.38
CA GLU A 206 11.75 -3.68 -23.95
C GLU A 206 11.03 -2.48 -23.32
N ARG A 207 11.50 -1.26 -23.64
CA ARG A 207 10.84 -0.02 -23.19
C ARG A 207 9.39 0.10 -23.69
N TYR A 208 9.14 -0.31 -24.92
CA TYR A 208 7.78 -0.34 -25.48
C TYR A 208 6.87 -1.28 -24.68
N HIS A 209 7.32 -2.48 -24.32
CA HIS A 209 6.55 -3.41 -23.48
C HIS A 209 6.34 -2.89 -22.06
N GLU A 210 7.32 -2.22 -21.46
CA GLU A 210 7.14 -1.55 -20.17
C GLU A 210 5.99 -0.52 -20.22
N LEU A 211 5.95 0.30 -21.27
CA LEU A 211 4.91 1.30 -21.47
C LEU A 211 3.53 0.67 -21.71
N LEU A 212 3.48 -0.45 -22.46
CA LEU A 212 2.23 -1.20 -22.65
C LEU A 212 1.71 -1.79 -21.33
N ASN A 213 2.60 -2.36 -20.50
CA ASN A 213 2.25 -2.85 -19.18
C ASN A 213 1.72 -1.72 -18.29
N ARG A 214 2.35 -0.54 -18.38
CA ARG A 214 1.90 0.65 -17.66
C ARG A 214 0.50 1.06 -18.07
N THR A 215 0.24 1.19 -19.36
CA THR A 215 -1.08 1.53 -19.90
C THR A 215 -2.14 0.50 -19.50
N TYR A 216 -1.79 -0.79 -19.53
CA TYR A 216 -2.70 -1.88 -19.11
C TYR A 216 -3.14 -1.73 -17.65
N VAL A 217 -2.22 -1.43 -16.76
CA VAL A 217 -2.53 -1.23 -15.34
C VAL A 217 -3.33 0.05 -15.13
N GLU A 218 -3.00 1.13 -15.84
CA GLU A 218 -3.69 2.43 -15.75
C GLU A 218 -5.13 2.38 -16.29
N ASP A 219 -5.39 1.54 -17.30
CA ASP A 219 -6.71 1.37 -17.90
C ASP A 219 -7.68 0.56 -17.04
N LYS A 220 -7.18 -0.23 -16.10
CA LYS A 220 -7.99 -1.09 -15.24
C LYS A 220 -8.14 -0.52 -13.83
N ASP A 221 -9.35 -0.12 -13.45
CA ASP A 221 -9.65 0.38 -12.09
C ASP A 221 -9.32 -0.62 -10.98
N SER A 222 -9.31 -1.93 -11.29
CA SER A 222 -8.97 -3.00 -10.35
C SER A 222 -7.47 -3.21 -10.17
N LEU A 223 -6.62 -2.58 -10.98
CA LEU A 223 -5.16 -2.69 -10.92
C LEU A 223 -4.53 -1.37 -10.49
N LYS A 224 -3.47 -1.44 -9.70
CA LYS A 224 -2.64 -0.29 -9.34
C LYS A 224 -1.20 -0.70 -9.13
N TRP A 225 -0.28 0.18 -9.49
CA TRP A 225 1.14 0.02 -9.20
C TRP A 225 1.42 0.13 -7.70
N CYS A 226 2.40 -0.64 -7.23
CA CYS A 226 2.94 -0.45 -5.90
C CYS A 226 3.63 0.93 -5.82
N PRO A 227 3.30 1.77 -4.81
CA PRO A 227 3.88 3.11 -4.69
C PRO A 227 5.29 3.13 -4.08
N ALA A 228 5.87 1.97 -3.74
CA ALA A 228 7.23 1.90 -3.24
C ALA A 228 8.24 2.31 -4.32
N PRO A 229 9.30 3.07 -3.97
CA PRO A 229 10.36 3.41 -4.90
C PRO A 229 10.92 2.16 -5.60
N ASP A 230 11.16 2.27 -6.91
CA ASP A 230 11.75 1.23 -7.76
C ASP A 230 11.00 -0.12 -7.81
N CYS A 231 9.76 -0.18 -7.31
CA CYS A 231 8.93 -1.37 -7.36
C CYS A 231 8.12 -1.40 -8.65
N GLN A 232 8.26 -2.47 -9.44
CA GLN A 232 7.56 -2.67 -10.71
C GLN A 232 6.36 -3.63 -10.61
N ASN A 233 5.92 -3.96 -9.40
CA ASN A 233 4.78 -4.85 -9.20
C ASN A 233 3.46 -4.08 -9.27
N ALA A 234 2.45 -4.69 -9.86
CA ALA A 234 1.07 -4.21 -9.79
C ALA A 234 0.23 -5.09 -8.85
N ILE A 235 -0.82 -4.52 -8.29
CA ILE A 235 -1.72 -5.21 -7.38
C ILE A 235 -3.13 -5.11 -7.91
N GLU A 236 -3.83 -6.25 -7.94
CA GLU A 236 -5.24 -6.33 -8.27
C GLU A 236 -6.07 -6.45 -6.99
N CYS A 237 -7.07 -5.58 -6.85
CA CYS A 237 -8.01 -5.59 -5.75
C CYS A 237 -9.42 -5.29 -6.25
N GLY A 238 -10.39 -6.12 -5.85
CA GLY A 238 -11.77 -6.02 -6.31
C GLY A 238 -12.64 -4.98 -5.60
N VAL A 239 -12.09 -4.21 -4.63
CA VAL A 239 -12.85 -3.22 -3.87
C VAL A 239 -13.17 -2.00 -4.74
N LYS A 240 -14.45 -1.66 -4.83
CA LYS A 240 -14.93 -0.53 -5.64
C LYS A 240 -14.82 0.79 -4.86
N LYS A 241 -14.69 1.90 -5.58
CA LYS A 241 -14.63 3.26 -4.99
C LYS A 241 -15.82 3.58 -4.07
N LYS A 242 -17.01 3.06 -4.38
CA LYS A 242 -18.23 3.27 -3.58
C LYS A 242 -18.23 2.57 -2.21
N ASP A 243 -17.33 1.60 -2.01
CA ASP A 243 -17.27 0.80 -0.79
C ASP A 243 -16.15 1.30 0.16
N LEU A 244 -15.41 2.37 -0.21
CA LEU A 244 -14.27 2.91 0.55
C LEU A 244 -14.66 3.67 1.83
N ASP A 245 -15.92 3.97 2.01
CA ASP A 245 -16.49 4.51 3.24
C ASP A 245 -16.67 3.44 4.32
N LYS A 246 -16.83 2.18 3.89
CA LYS A 246 -17.09 1.02 4.75
C LYS A 246 -15.88 0.10 4.92
N VAL A 247 -14.96 0.12 3.94
CA VAL A 247 -13.85 -0.82 3.88
C VAL A 247 -12.56 -0.09 3.61
N VAL A 248 -11.52 -0.40 4.39
CA VAL A 248 -10.15 0.08 4.16
C VAL A 248 -9.34 -1.01 3.46
N PRO A 249 -9.19 -0.93 2.12
CA PRO A 249 -8.56 -1.99 1.34
C PRO A 249 -7.04 -1.95 1.49
N THR A 250 -6.51 -2.52 2.56
CA THR A 250 -5.07 -2.62 2.79
C THR A 250 -4.50 -3.82 2.04
N VAL A 251 -3.48 -3.57 1.23
CA VAL A 251 -2.78 -4.56 0.41
C VAL A 251 -1.29 -4.56 0.73
N SER A 252 -0.62 -5.70 0.50
CA SER A 252 0.81 -5.87 0.71
C SER A 252 1.48 -6.32 -0.58
N CYS A 253 2.51 -5.61 -1.00
CA CYS A 253 3.31 -5.97 -2.16
C CYS A 253 4.39 -6.99 -1.81
N LEU A 254 4.90 -7.74 -2.81
CA LEU A 254 6.05 -8.65 -2.65
C LEU A 254 7.33 -7.93 -2.20
N CYS A 255 7.47 -6.62 -2.47
CA CYS A 255 8.58 -5.80 -1.96
C CYS A 255 8.47 -5.49 -0.46
N GLY A 256 7.43 -5.97 0.23
CA GLY A 256 7.15 -5.70 1.64
C GLY A 256 6.40 -4.39 1.91
N HIS A 257 6.16 -3.55 0.89
CA HIS A 257 5.41 -2.30 1.06
C HIS A 257 3.92 -2.58 1.26
N ARG A 258 3.36 -1.97 2.31
CA ARG A 258 1.96 -2.12 2.71
C ARG A 258 1.23 -0.79 2.59
N PHE A 259 0.12 -0.76 1.83
CA PHE A 259 -0.59 0.48 1.54
C PHE A 259 -2.09 0.26 1.31
N CYS A 260 -2.85 1.35 1.32
CA CYS A 260 -4.27 1.32 1.00
C CYS A 260 -4.48 1.37 -0.52
N PHE A 261 -5.11 0.34 -1.08
CA PHE A 261 -5.43 0.31 -2.51
C PHE A 261 -6.39 1.44 -2.93
N GLY A 262 -7.26 1.92 -2.04
CA GLY A 262 -8.21 2.99 -2.33
C GLY A 262 -7.55 4.35 -2.63
N CYS A 263 -6.64 4.81 -1.75
CA CYS A 263 -6.04 6.14 -1.80
C CYS A 263 -4.53 6.18 -2.04
N ILE A 264 -3.87 5.03 -2.14
CA ILE A 264 -2.40 4.88 -2.37
C ILE A 264 -1.53 5.38 -1.21
N LEU A 265 -2.11 5.79 -0.10
CA LEU A 265 -1.35 6.12 1.11
C LEU A 265 -0.92 4.85 1.83
N ASN A 266 0.09 4.97 2.69
CA ASN A 266 0.48 3.89 3.60
C ASN A 266 -0.74 3.33 4.34
N ASP A 267 -0.64 2.08 4.83
CA ASP A 267 -1.71 1.45 5.61
C ASP A 267 -2.23 2.37 6.70
N HIS A 268 -3.53 2.60 6.70
CA HIS A 268 -4.20 3.49 7.62
C HIS A 268 -5.43 2.86 8.30
N GLN A 269 -5.47 1.51 8.36
CA GLN A 269 -6.51 0.82 9.14
C GLN A 269 -6.46 1.25 10.61
N PRO A 270 -7.63 1.49 11.24
CA PRO A 270 -8.99 1.25 10.75
C PRO A 270 -9.66 2.49 10.09
N ALA A 271 -8.97 3.62 9.95
CA ALA A 271 -9.57 4.87 9.48
C ALA A 271 -9.95 4.82 7.98
N PRO A 272 -11.20 5.06 7.55
CA PRO A 272 -11.60 5.17 6.16
C PRO A 272 -10.85 6.28 5.40
N CYS A 273 -10.67 6.11 4.07
CA CYS A 273 -9.89 7.03 3.24
C CYS A 273 -10.33 8.51 3.35
N GLU A 274 -11.62 8.76 3.44
CA GLU A 274 -12.15 10.13 3.57
C GLU A 274 -11.78 10.78 4.91
N LEU A 275 -11.79 10.01 6.01
CA LEU A 275 -11.37 10.52 7.32
C LEU A 275 -9.86 10.78 7.34
N VAL A 276 -9.07 9.91 6.71
CA VAL A 276 -7.62 10.11 6.57
C VAL A 276 -7.30 11.42 5.84
N LYS A 277 -7.97 11.69 4.72
CA LYS A 277 -7.80 12.94 3.98
C LYS A 277 -8.16 14.17 4.82
N LYS A 278 -9.30 14.12 5.53
CA LYS A 278 -9.73 15.19 6.44
C LYS A 278 -8.74 15.41 7.57
N TRP A 279 -8.25 14.31 8.17
CA TRP A 279 -7.25 14.37 9.25
C TRP A 279 -5.93 14.99 8.79
N LEU A 280 -5.37 14.50 7.68
CA LEU A 280 -4.12 15.02 7.13
C LEU A 280 -4.23 16.50 6.73
N LYS A 281 -5.37 16.90 6.14
CA LYS A 281 -5.64 18.32 5.84
C LYS A 281 -5.67 19.14 7.11
N LYS A 282 -6.40 18.69 8.14
CA LYS A 282 -6.46 19.37 9.44
C LYS A 282 -5.08 19.51 10.08
N CYS A 283 -4.26 18.46 10.04
CA CYS A 283 -2.89 18.52 10.55
C CYS A 283 -2.02 19.52 9.77
N ALA A 284 -2.22 19.65 8.45
CA ALA A 284 -1.50 20.61 7.63
C ALA A 284 -1.93 22.07 7.92
N ASP A 285 -3.24 22.29 8.07
CA ASP A 285 -3.80 23.62 8.36
C ASP A 285 -3.39 24.12 9.76
N ASP A 286 -3.25 23.21 10.74
CA ASP A 286 -2.86 23.52 12.13
C ASP A 286 -1.36 23.32 12.40
N SER A 287 -0.51 23.33 11.37
CA SER A 287 0.93 22.96 11.45
C SER A 287 1.76 23.84 12.40
N GLU A 288 1.42 25.13 12.57
CA GLU A 288 2.10 26.03 13.51
C GLU A 288 1.87 25.60 14.97
N THR A 289 0.66 25.14 15.30
CA THR A 289 0.32 24.60 16.63
C THR A 289 1.03 23.26 16.85
N ALA A 290 1.18 22.45 15.80
CA ALA A 290 1.85 21.15 15.84
C ALA A 290 3.37 21.25 16.10
N ASN A 291 4.04 22.25 15.56
CA ASN A 291 5.47 22.47 15.77
C ASN A 291 5.84 22.75 17.24
N TRP A 292 4.96 23.39 18.00
CA TRP A 292 5.15 23.64 19.43
C TRP A 292 5.09 22.36 20.28
N ILE A 293 4.39 21.32 19.81
CA ILE A 293 4.10 20.07 20.55
C ILE A 293 5.20 19.02 20.34
N SER A 294 5.98 19.12 19.28
CA SER A 294 7.00 18.12 18.89
C SER A 294 8.32 18.18 19.69
N ALA A 295 8.34 18.86 20.85
CA ALA A 295 9.51 18.83 21.72
C ALA A 295 9.76 17.39 22.21
N ASN A 296 10.88 16.79 21.80
CA ASN A 296 11.35 15.48 22.23
C ASN A 296 11.72 15.43 23.73
N THR A 297 11.54 16.52 24.44
CA THR A 297 11.91 16.69 25.85
C THR A 297 10.71 17.13 26.67
N LYS A 298 10.53 16.50 27.83
CA LYS A 298 9.54 16.90 28.85
C LYS A 298 10.19 16.93 30.22
N GLU A 299 9.61 17.67 31.15
CA GLU A 299 10.07 17.71 32.53
C GLU A 299 9.45 16.55 33.35
N CYS A 300 10.26 15.97 34.24
CA CYS A 300 9.76 14.97 35.17
C CYS A 300 8.67 15.57 36.08
N PRO A 301 7.49 14.97 36.19
CA PRO A 301 6.37 15.53 36.99
C PRO A 301 6.69 15.59 38.49
N LYS A 302 7.73 14.88 38.97
CA LYS A 302 8.12 14.88 40.39
C LYS A 302 9.29 15.81 40.71
N CYS A 303 10.31 15.89 39.86
CA CYS A 303 11.55 16.61 40.19
C CYS A 303 11.97 17.65 39.15
N ASN A 304 11.14 17.88 38.14
CA ASN A 304 11.29 18.87 37.06
C ASN A 304 12.62 18.76 36.27
N SER A 305 13.32 17.62 36.36
CA SER A 305 14.48 17.38 35.50
C SER A 305 14.02 17.10 34.08
N THR A 306 14.70 17.68 33.10
CA THR A 306 14.42 17.46 31.67
C THR A 306 14.73 16.01 31.28
N ILE A 307 13.80 15.37 30.58
CA ILE A 307 13.89 13.99 30.11
C ILE A 307 13.67 14.02 28.61
N GLU A 308 14.55 13.37 27.87
CA GLU A 308 14.44 13.15 26.42
C GLU A 308 13.90 11.75 26.16
N LYS A 309 12.96 11.62 25.21
CA LYS A 309 12.41 10.34 24.78
C LYS A 309 13.33 9.70 23.75
N ASN A 310 14.06 8.66 24.15
CA ASN A 310 15.04 7.94 23.31
C ASN A 310 14.55 6.58 22.80
N GLY A 311 13.39 6.11 23.26
CA GLY A 311 12.76 4.85 22.87
C GLY A 311 11.31 5.02 22.44
N GLY A 312 10.71 3.96 21.93
CA GLY A 312 9.30 3.94 21.48
C GLY A 312 8.31 3.88 22.63
N CYS A 313 8.73 3.34 23.80
CA CYS A 313 7.87 3.12 24.96
C CYS A 313 7.41 4.44 25.61
N ASN A 314 6.14 4.48 26.05
CA ASN A 314 5.59 5.59 26.82
C ASN A 314 5.79 5.46 28.33
N HIS A 315 6.24 4.30 28.80
CA HIS A 315 6.65 4.13 30.19
C HIS A 315 8.02 4.78 30.42
N MET A 316 8.04 5.83 31.19
CA MET A 316 9.25 6.61 31.46
C MET A 316 9.68 6.49 32.93
N THR A 317 10.97 6.24 33.14
CA THR A 317 11.60 6.24 34.47
C THR A 317 12.59 7.38 34.58
N CYS A 318 12.34 8.33 35.47
CA CYS A 318 13.26 9.43 35.71
C CYS A 318 14.59 8.93 36.27
N ARG A 319 15.71 9.19 35.59
CA ARG A 319 17.05 8.77 36.04
C ARG A 319 17.44 9.39 37.38
N LYS A 320 16.97 10.64 37.67
CA LYS A 320 17.32 11.38 38.89
C LYS A 320 16.53 10.93 40.11
N CYS A 321 15.20 10.82 40.02
CA CYS A 321 14.36 10.53 41.19
C CYS A 321 13.64 9.18 41.13
N LYS A 322 13.90 8.37 40.08
CA LYS A 322 13.30 7.03 39.87
C LYS A 322 11.78 7.02 39.78
N HIS A 323 11.16 8.19 39.57
CA HIS A 323 9.72 8.31 39.36
C HIS A 323 9.32 7.69 38.03
N GLU A 324 8.31 6.83 38.07
CA GLU A 324 7.74 6.17 36.89
C GLU A 324 6.44 6.87 36.47
N PHE A 325 6.36 7.28 35.21
CA PHE A 325 5.24 8.05 34.68
C PHE A 325 4.99 7.75 33.21
N CYS A 326 3.82 8.11 32.72
CA CYS A 326 3.48 8.02 31.31
C CYS A 326 3.94 9.27 30.55
N TRP A 327 4.64 9.10 29.44
CA TRP A 327 5.06 10.20 28.56
C TRP A 327 3.90 11.02 28.01
N MET A 328 2.73 10.39 27.79
CA MET A 328 1.58 11.07 27.20
C MET A 328 0.81 11.95 28.17
N CYS A 329 0.38 11.39 29.28
CA CYS A 329 -0.47 12.08 30.27
C CYS A 329 0.29 12.65 31.45
N MET A 330 1.57 12.34 31.61
CA MET A 330 2.43 12.71 32.75
C MET A 330 1.98 12.15 34.11
N GLY A 331 0.94 11.29 34.12
CA GLY A 331 0.44 10.61 35.32
C GLY A 331 1.29 9.41 35.74
N LEU A 332 1.05 8.91 36.94
CA LEU A 332 1.77 7.74 37.49
C LEU A 332 1.59 6.50 36.61
N TRP A 333 2.69 5.79 36.33
CA TRP A 333 2.63 4.57 35.51
C TRP A 333 1.84 3.44 36.18
N SER A 334 1.92 3.32 37.50
CA SER A 334 1.17 2.31 38.26
C SER A 334 -0.34 2.41 38.17
N GLU A 335 -0.85 3.58 37.77
CA GLU A 335 -2.30 3.80 37.54
C GLU A 335 -2.73 3.35 36.15
N HIS A 336 -1.78 3.23 35.19
CA HIS A 336 -2.08 2.76 33.85
C HIS A 336 -2.46 1.28 33.87
N GLY A 337 -3.49 0.93 33.08
CA GLY A 337 -4.01 -0.44 33.06
C GLY A 337 -5.03 -0.75 34.14
N THR A 338 -5.28 0.18 35.09
CA THR A 338 -6.42 0.05 36.00
C THR A 338 -7.72 0.39 35.28
N SER A 339 -8.84 -0.20 35.74
CA SER A 339 -10.19 0.08 35.19
C SER A 339 -10.62 1.54 35.35
N TRP A 340 -10.00 2.26 36.27
CA TRP A 340 -10.34 3.65 36.62
C TRP A 340 -9.55 4.71 35.85
N TYR A 341 -8.48 4.32 35.14
CA TYR A 341 -7.58 5.25 34.47
C TYR A 341 -7.50 4.97 32.97
N SER A 342 -8.03 5.88 32.18
CA SER A 342 -8.05 5.78 30.71
C SER A 342 -7.35 6.98 30.07
N CYS A 343 -6.04 6.87 29.89
CA CYS A 343 -5.21 7.90 29.29
C CYS A 343 -5.56 8.19 27.81
N ASN A 344 -6.11 7.21 27.09
CA ASN A 344 -6.47 7.31 25.69
C ASN A 344 -7.78 8.07 25.45
N ARG A 345 -8.68 8.14 26.43
CA ARG A 345 -9.99 8.79 26.30
C ARG A 345 -9.90 10.30 26.45
N PHE A 346 -10.68 11.00 25.65
CA PHE A 346 -10.91 12.43 25.84
C PHE A 346 -12.13 12.65 26.73
N GLU A 347 -11.91 13.22 27.90
CA GLU A 347 -13.00 13.61 28.81
C GLU A 347 -13.36 15.08 28.57
N GLU A 348 -14.56 15.32 28.06
CA GLU A 348 -15.14 16.67 28.10
C GLU A 348 -15.42 16.98 29.57
N LYS A 349 -14.73 17.99 30.11
CA LYS A 349 -15.02 18.49 31.47
C LYS A 349 -16.48 18.92 31.54
N SER A 350 -17.32 18.03 32.11
CA SER A 350 -18.73 18.28 32.35
C SER A 350 -18.89 19.48 33.29
N GLY A 351 -19.47 20.57 32.82
CA GLY A 351 -19.82 21.65 33.73
C GLY A 351 -19.98 23.05 33.15
N THR A 352 -19.60 23.26 31.90
CA THR A 352 -19.91 24.52 31.24
C THR A 352 -20.54 24.22 29.89
N GLU A 353 -21.87 24.25 29.83
CA GLU A 353 -22.54 24.61 28.59
C GLU A 353 -21.83 25.87 28.11
N ALA A 354 -20.95 25.69 27.10
CA ALA A 354 -20.19 26.79 26.57
C ALA A 354 -21.16 27.77 25.93
N ARG A 355 -21.57 28.78 26.71
CA ARG A 355 -22.47 29.84 26.27
C ARG A 355 -21.80 30.74 25.23
N ASP A 356 -20.47 30.76 25.19
CA ASP A 356 -19.69 31.62 24.31
C ASP A 356 -18.96 30.84 23.22
N ALA A 357 -18.88 31.43 22.01
CA ALA A 357 -18.16 30.86 20.87
C ALA A 357 -16.69 30.57 21.20
N GLN A 358 -16.04 31.37 22.06
CA GLN A 358 -14.66 31.16 22.51
C GLN A 358 -14.49 29.90 23.35
N ALA A 359 -15.45 29.55 24.21
CA ALA A 359 -15.39 28.34 25.01
C ALA A 359 -15.55 27.10 24.14
N LYS A 360 -16.44 27.11 23.14
CA LYS A 360 -16.57 26.03 22.13
C LYS A 360 -15.29 25.84 21.32
N SER A 361 -14.65 26.94 20.92
CA SER A 361 -13.38 26.90 20.19
C SER A 361 -12.26 26.28 21.04
N ARG A 362 -12.17 26.60 22.34
CA ARG A 362 -11.18 26.01 23.26
C ARG A 362 -11.40 24.50 23.44
N VAL A 363 -12.64 24.05 23.68
CA VAL A 363 -12.95 22.62 23.81
C VAL A 363 -12.62 21.87 22.52
N SER A 364 -12.94 22.46 21.37
CA SER A 364 -12.59 21.87 20.07
C SER A 364 -11.07 21.75 19.88
N LEU A 365 -10.31 22.76 20.28
CA LEU A 365 -8.84 22.73 20.24
C LEU A 365 -8.27 21.70 21.22
N GLU A 366 -8.75 21.65 22.46
CA GLU A 366 -8.33 20.66 23.46
C GLU A 366 -8.58 19.23 22.96
N ARG A 367 -9.75 18.98 22.36
CA ARG A 367 -10.08 17.70 21.74
C ARG A 367 -9.10 17.37 20.60
N TYR A 368 -8.85 18.30 19.69
CA TYR A 368 -7.90 18.10 18.60
C TYR A 368 -6.50 17.78 19.13
N LEU A 369 -5.99 18.58 20.08
CA LEU A 369 -4.66 18.38 20.67
C LEU A 369 -4.53 17.04 21.39
N HIS A 370 -5.59 16.59 22.08
CA HIS A 370 -5.60 15.27 22.72
C HIS A 370 -5.33 14.14 21.72
N TYR A 371 -6.06 14.10 20.61
CA TYR A 371 -5.93 13.05 19.58
C TYR A 371 -4.67 13.24 18.73
N TYR A 372 -4.33 14.48 18.38
CA TYR A 372 -3.14 14.78 17.60
C TYR A 372 -1.85 14.39 18.33
N ASN A 373 -1.72 14.71 19.62
CA ASN A 373 -0.55 14.35 20.41
C ASN A 373 -0.32 12.83 20.44
N ARG A 374 -1.37 12.04 20.52
CA ARG A 374 -1.29 10.58 20.53
C ARG A 374 -0.98 10.04 19.15
N TYR A 375 -1.62 10.56 18.12
CA TYR A 375 -1.30 10.26 16.73
C TYR A 375 0.20 10.50 16.44
N ALA A 376 0.69 11.69 16.72
CA ALA A 376 2.09 12.08 16.48
C ALA A 376 3.08 11.28 17.34
N ASN A 377 2.70 10.94 18.60
CA ASN A 377 3.53 10.11 19.46
C ASN A 377 3.70 8.69 18.91
N HIS A 378 2.62 8.07 18.41
CA HIS A 378 2.73 6.74 17.80
C HIS A 378 3.52 6.79 16.48
N GLU A 379 3.39 7.87 15.68
CA GLU A 379 4.22 8.09 14.50
C GLU A 379 5.70 8.18 14.86
N GLN A 380 6.04 8.99 15.87
CA GLN A 380 7.40 9.13 16.37
C GLN A 380 7.93 7.80 16.95
N SER A 381 7.13 7.11 17.76
CA SER A 381 7.49 5.81 18.33
C SER A 381 7.75 4.77 17.24
N ALA A 382 6.94 4.73 16.19
CA ALA A 382 7.16 3.83 15.05
C ALA A 382 8.49 4.13 14.33
N ARG A 383 8.86 5.41 14.19
CA ARG A 383 10.17 5.81 13.62
C ARG A 383 11.34 5.38 14.51
N LEU A 384 11.19 5.54 15.83
CA LEU A 384 12.21 5.10 16.79
C LEU A 384 12.33 3.59 16.82
N ASP A 385 11.22 2.86 16.79
CA ASP A 385 11.19 1.39 16.73
C ASP A 385 11.80 0.86 15.42
N LYS A 386 11.64 1.58 14.29
CA LYS A 386 12.33 1.25 13.03
C LYS A 386 13.86 1.38 13.17
N ASN A 387 14.35 2.38 13.88
CA ASN A 387 15.77 2.50 14.19
C ASN A 387 16.24 1.38 15.14
N ILE A 388 15.36 0.91 16.03
CA ILE A 388 15.61 -0.26 16.87
C ILE A 388 15.67 -1.54 16.03
N TYR A 389 14.90 -1.64 14.95
CA TYR A 389 14.96 -2.78 14.01
C TYR A 389 16.36 -2.96 13.41
N HIS A 390 16.98 -1.90 12.90
CA HIS A 390 18.37 -1.98 12.44
C HIS A 390 19.35 -2.35 13.57
N LYS A 391 19.08 -1.89 14.78
CA LYS A 391 19.81 -2.33 15.98
C LYS A 391 19.47 -3.77 16.38
N THR A 392 18.27 -4.26 16.04
CA THR A 392 17.83 -5.63 16.33
C THR A 392 18.58 -6.64 15.48
N GLU A 393 18.83 -6.35 14.20
CA GLU A 393 19.73 -7.19 13.38
C GLU A 393 21.11 -7.29 14.01
N THR A 394 21.66 -6.18 14.49
CA THR A 394 22.93 -6.16 15.22
C THR A 394 22.82 -6.94 16.52
N LYS A 395 21.72 -6.79 17.27
CA LYS A 395 21.45 -7.57 18.50
C LYS A 395 21.32 -9.06 18.24
N MET A 396 20.67 -9.46 17.14
CA MET A 396 20.55 -10.87 16.75
C MET A 396 21.93 -11.48 16.45
N VAL A 397 22.78 -10.78 15.70
CA VAL A 397 24.16 -11.20 15.44
C VAL A 397 24.98 -11.27 16.73
N GLN A 398 24.80 -10.33 17.63
CA GLN A 398 25.48 -10.30 18.93
C GLN A 398 25.00 -11.44 19.84
N LEU A 399 23.68 -11.70 19.92
CA LEU A 399 23.13 -12.84 20.64
C LEU A 399 23.65 -14.18 20.14
N GLN A 400 23.75 -14.36 18.81
CA GLN A 400 24.33 -15.56 18.23
C GLN A 400 25.80 -15.76 18.66
N LYS A 401 26.58 -14.68 18.71
CA LYS A 401 27.98 -14.73 19.12
C LYS A 401 28.18 -14.95 20.61
N GLU A 402 27.38 -14.31 21.45
CA GLU A 402 27.56 -14.30 22.91
C GLU A 402 26.85 -15.48 23.61
N SER A 403 25.66 -15.88 23.12
CA SER A 403 24.87 -16.95 23.75
C SER A 403 24.92 -18.29 23.02
N GLY A 404 25.54 -18.35 21.83
CA GLY A 404 25.58 -19.57 21.01
C GLY A 404 24.22 -19.95 20.41
N MET A 405 23.23 -19.07 20.43
CA MET A 405 21.91 -19.30 19.83
C MET A 405 22.01 -19.44 18.30
N SER A 406 21.25 -20.36 17.75
CA SER A 406 21.14 -20.52 16.30
C SER A 406 20.41 -19.35 15.65
N TRP A 407 20.57 -19.19 14.32
CA TRP A 407 19.87 -18.17 13.54
C TRP A 407 18.34 -18.26 13.71
N ILE A 408 17.79 -19.47 13.74
CA ILE A 408 16.35 -19.71 13.90
C ILE A 408 15.88 -19.26 15.30
N GLU A 409 16.67 -19.52 16.33
CA GLU A 409 16.31 -19.20 17.72
C GLU A 409 16.23 -17.70 18.02
N VAL A 410 16.87 -16.84 17.21
CA VAL A 410 16.82 -15.38 17.38
C VAL A 410 15.76 -14.70 16.51
N GLN A 411 15.06 -15.45 15.63
CA GLN A 411 14.04 -14.88 14.73
C GLN A 411 12.81 -14.33 15.45
N TYR A 412 12.56 -14.74 16.71
CA TYR A 412 11.48 -14.16 17.51
C TYR A 412 11.60 -12.63 17.67
N LEU A 413 12.82 -12.09 17.68
CA LEU A 413 13.04 -10.65 17.75
C LEU A 413 12.57 -9.93 16.48
N ASN A 414 12.78 -10.55 15.32
CA ASN A 414 12.30 -10.01 14.05
C ASN A 414 10.76 -9.97 14.02
N SER A 415 10.11 -11.08 14.38
CA SER A 415 8.65 -11.19 14.45
C SER A 415 8.05 -10.15 15.42
N ALA A 416 8.67 -9.99 16.58
CA ALA A 416 8.22 -9.03 17.57
C ALA A 416 8.43 -7.56 17.12
N SER A 417 9.54 -7.26 16.43
CA SER A 417 9.77 -5.93 15.87
C SER A 417 8.74 -5.58 14.77
N GLN A 418 8.40 -6.54 13.90
CA GLN A 418 7.36 -6.37 12.89
C GLN A 418 5.98 -6.14 13.52
N ALA A 419 5.65 -6.90 14.56
CA ALA A 419 4.40 -6.72 15.31
C ALA A 419 4.32 -5.33 15.96
N LEU A 420 5.41 -4.85 16.59
CA LEU A 420 5.48 -3.49 17.13
C LEU A 420 5.21 -2.43 16.07
N GLN A 421 5.90 -2.47 14.94
CA GLN A 421 5.72 -1.51 13.85
C GLN A 421 4.28 -1.51 13.33
N THR A 422 3.71 -2.70 13.09
CA THR A 422 2.35 -2.84 12.58
C THR A 422 1.31 -2.34 13.59
N CYS A 423 1.48 -2.66 14.88
CA CYS A 423 0.58 -2.21 15.93
C CYS A 423 0.68 -0.69 16.18
N ARG A 424 1.91 -0.12 16.15
CA ARG A 424 2.11 1.35 16.24
C ARG A 424 1.42 2.09 15.10
N GLN A 425 1.54 1.57 13.86
CA GLN A 425 0.86 2.12 12.70
C GLN A 425 -0.66 2.06 12.87
N THR A 426 -1.20 0.94 13.34
CA THR A 426 -2.63 0.82 13.63
C THR A 426 -3.06 1.81 14.73
N LEU A 427 -2.37 1.85 15.87
CA LEU A 427 -2.67 2.77 16.97
C LEU A 427 -2.66 4.24 16.54
N MET A 428 -1.70 4.64 15.74
CA MET A 428 -1.66 5.99 15.16
C MET A 428 -2.99 6.34 14.50
N TRP A 429 -3.49 5.49 13.61
CA TRP A 429 -4.72 5.74 12.88
C TRP A 429 -5.99 5.54 13.71
N THR A 430 -5.94 4.75 14.79
CA THR A 430 -7.07 4.66 15.73
C THR A 430 -7.34 6.00 16.42
N TYR A 431 -6.31 6.79 16.72
CA TYR A 431 -6.48 8.14 17.29
C TYR A 431 -7.04 9.14 16.28
N ALA A 432 -6.57 9.09 15.02
CA ALA A 432 -7.16 9.89 13.96
C ALA A 432 -8.65 9.54 13.73
N PHE A 433 -8.99 8.24 13.79
CA PHE A 433 -10.36 7.75 13.66
C PHE A 433 -11.23 8.18 14.84
N ALA A 434 -10.76 7.99 16.09
CA ALA A 434 -11.47 8.35 17.31
C ALA A 434 -11.83 9.83 17.40
N PHE A 435 -11.03 10.72 16.82
CA PHE A 435 -11.34 12.15 16.74
C PHE A 435 -12.69 12.43 16.07
N TYR A 436 -13.07 11.61 15.07
CA TYR A 436 -14.32 11.77 14.31
C TYR A 436 -15.49 10.94 14.86
N LEU A 437 -15.29 10.10 15.87
CA LEU A 437 -16.37 9.30 16.45
C LEU A 437 -17.28 10.14 17.33
N ALA A 438 -18.59 9.94 17.17
CA ALA A 438 -19.57 10.41 18.13
C ALA A 438 -19.58 9.49 19.37
N ARG A 439 -19.77 10.07 20.56
CA ARG A 439 -19.74 9.31 21.82
C ARG A 439 -20.98 8.42 21.96
N ASN A 440 -20.76 7.12 22.03
CA ASN A 440 -21.78 6.09 22.29
C ASN A 440 -21.10 4.81 22.83
N ASN A 441 -21.88 3.78 23.14
CA ASN A 441 -21.34 2.51 23.67
C ASN A 441 -20.31 1.85 22.73
N LEU A 442 -20.49 1.94 21.41
CA LEU A 442 -19.53 1.37 20.44
C LEU A 442 -18.21 2.13 20.46
N THR A 443 -18.24 3.45 20.66
CA THR A 443 -17.04 4.26 20.84
C THR A 443 -16.31 3.87 22.13
N GLU A 444 -17.02 3.57 23.21
CA GLU A 444 -16.42 3.11 24.46
C GLU A 444 -15.74 1.75 24.29
N ILE A 445 -16.38 0.79 23.61
CA ILE A 445 -15.80 -0.52 23.28
C ILE A 445 -14.55 -0.35 22.40
N PHE A 446 -14.61 0.54 21.40
CA PHE A 446 -13.47 0.85 20.55
C PHE A 446 -12.28 1.41 21.35
N GLU A 447 -12.54 2.37 22.25
CA GLU A 447 -11.52 2.97 23.12
C GLU A 447 -10.95 1.97 24.14
N ASP A 448 -11.74 1.00 24.61
CA ASP A 448 -11.25 -0.08 25.47
C ASP A 448 -10.33 -1.05 24.69
N ASN A 449 -10.72 -1.44 23.47
CA ASN A 449 -9.87 -2.24 22.59
C ASN A 449 -8.57 -1.50 22.24
N GLN A 450 -8.65 -0.19 21.99
CA GLN A 450 -7.48 0.68 21.73
C GLN A 450 -6.54 0.72 22.94
N LYS A 451 -7.07 0.91 24.14
CA LYS A 451 -6.32 0.94 25.41
C LYS A 451 -5.57 -0.38 25.64
N ASP A 452 -6.26 -1.50 25.45
CA ASP A 452 -5.66 -2.82 25.65
C ASP A 452 -4.54 -3.10 24.65
N LEU A 453 -4.74 -2.77 23.38
CA LEU A 453 -3.68 -2.85 22.37
C LEU A 453 -2.50 -1.94 22.72
N GLU A 454 -2.75 -0.70 23.16
CA GLU A 454 -1.70 0.25 23.53
C GLU A 454 -0.86 -0.29 24.70
N MET A 455 -1.50 -0.78 25.78
CA MET A 455 -0.82 -1.37 26.93
C MET A 455 0.04 -2.59 26.54
N ALA A 456 -0.46 -3.43 25.65
CA ALA A 456 0.27 -4.58 25.15
C ALA A 456 1.51 -4.17 24.34
N VAL A 457 1.37 -3.16 23.48
CA VAL A 457 2.46 -2.61 22.65
C VAL A 457 3.51 -1.92 23.52
N GLU A 458 3.11 -1.16 24.54
CA GLU A 458 4.04 -0.53 25.46
C GLU A 458 4.84 -1.57 26.27
N ALA A 459 4.19 -2.64 26.73
CA ALA A 459 4.87 -3.73 27.41
C ALA A 459 5.89 -4.42 26.50
N LEU A 460 5.53 -4.73 25.26
CA LEU A 460 6.43 -5.35 24.28
C LEU A 460 7.60 -4.41 23.93
N SER A 461 7.34 -3.11 23.71
CA SER A 461 8.37 -2.11 23.45
C SER A 461 9.38 -2.01 24.61
N GLY A 462 8.91 -2.00 25.86
CA GLY A 462 9.78 -1.99 27.05
C GLY A 462 10.68 -3.23 27.15
N MET A 463 10.20 -4.42 26.72
CA MET A 463 11.03 -5.64 26.68
C MET A 463 12.16 -5.50 25.64
N PHE A 464 11.94 -4.82 24.53
CA PHE A 464 12.96 -4.56 23.50
C PHE A 464 14.06 -3.61 23.93
N GLU A 465 13.79 -2.73 24.89
CA GLU A 465 14.77 -1.78 25.43
C GLU A 465 15.76 -2.42 26.39
N LYS A 466 15.53 -3.68 26.80
CA LYS A 466 16.42 -4.43 27.69
C LYS A 466 17.79 -4.71 27.05
N PRO A 467 18.86 -4.84 27.86
CA PRO A 467 20.19 -5.20 27.38
C PRO A 467 20.21 -6.55 26.65
N VAL A 468 21.13 -6.71 25.69
CA VAL A 468 21.27 -7.95 24.90
C VAL A 468 21.49 -9.19 25.80
N ALA A 469 22.24 -9.04 26.88
CA ALA A 469 22.49 -10.13 27.83
C ALA A 469 21.21 -10.69 28.48
N GLU A 470 20.19 -9.85 28.69
CA GLU A 470 18.91 -10.30 29.26
C GLU A 470 18.03 -10.96 28.17
N LEU A 471 18.19 -10.58 26.89
CA LEU A 471 17.43 -11.17 25.78
C LEU A 471 17.78 -12.65 25.52
N SER A 472 18.88 -13.14 26.05
CA SER A 472 19.25 -14.56 26.01
C SER A 472 18.55 -15.42 27.08
N ASP A 473 17.84 -14.80 28.04
CA ASP A 473 17.07 -15.53 29.06
C ASP A 473 15.88 -16.25 28.39
N PRO A 474 15.78 -17.59 28.51
CA PRO A 474 14.67 -18.36 27.95
C PRO A 474 13.28 -17.89 28.44
N LYS A 475 13.17 -17.41 29.68
CA LYS A 475 11.90 -16.88 30.22
C LYS A 475 11.49 -15.59 29.50
N LEU A 476 12.41 -14.64 29.34
CA LEU A 476 12.15 -13.40 28.65
C LEU A 476 11.83 -13.64 27.16
N LYS A 477 12.49 -14.63 26.53
CA LYS A 477 12.16 -15.04 25.15
C LYS A 477 10.71 -15.47 25.03
N VAL A 478 10.22 -16.35 25.91
CA VAL A 478 8.83 -16.81 25.94
C VAL A 478 7.89 -15.62 26.17
N GLU A 479 8.18 -14.76 27.13
CA GLU A 479 7.36 -13.56 27.41
C GLU A 479 7.26 -12.63 26.20
N ILE A 480 8.35 -12.43 25.44
CA ILE A 480 8.34 -11.63 24.20
C ILE A 480 7.47 -12.30 23.13
N MET A 481 7.59 -13.62 22.96
CA MET A 481 6.79 -14.37 21.97
C MET A 481 5.30 -14.31 22.31
N ASP A 482 4.93 -14.55 23.56
CA ASP A 482 3.56 -14.49 24.05
C ASP A 482 2.96 -13.08 23.89
N LYS A 483 3.74 -12.06 24.29
CA LYS A 483 3.30 -10.66 24.15
C LYS A 483 3.17 -10.26 22.68
N THR A 484 4.04 -10.75 21.79
CA THR A 484 3.95 -10.56 20.34
C THR A 484 2.66 -11.14 19.77
N SER A 485 2.36 -12.39 20.15
CA SER A 485 1.10 -13.05 19.76
C SER A 485 -0.11 -12.28 20.29
N TYR A 486 -0.08 -11.85 21.54
CA TYR A 486 -1.15 -11.07 22.16
C TYR A 486 -1.37 -9.73 21.43
N CYS A 487 -0.31 -8.97 21.11
CA CYS A 487 -0.41 -7.71 20.36
C CYS A 487 -1.10 -7.93 19.00
N ASN A 488 -0.69 -8.96 18.26
CA ASN A 488 -1.30 -9.30 16.98
C ASN A 488 -2.78 -9.67 17.11
N LYS A 489 -3.15 -10.49 18.09
CA LYS A 489 -4.55 -10.87 18.37
C LYS A 489 -5.40 -9.64 18.72
N ARG A 490 -4.93 -8.79 19.62
CA ARG A 490 -5.68 -7.57 20.03
C ARG A 490 -5.85 -6.59 18.86
N ARG A 491 -4.81 -6.46 18.02
CA ARG A 491 -4.91 -5.66 16.80
C ARG A 491 -6.00 -6.21 15.85
N ILE A 492 -6.03 -7.51 15.61
CA ILE A 492 -7.03 -8.16 14.75
C ILE A 492 -8.44 -7.91 15.30
N ILE A 493 -8.67 -8.14 16.60
CA ILE A 493 -9.97 -7.90 17.24
C ILE A 493 -10.43 -6.46 17.04
N LEU A 494 -9.55 -5.47 17.28
CA LEU A 494 -9.88 -4.06 17.07
C LEU A 494 -10.26 -3.77 15.60
N LEU A 495 -9.55 -4.36 14.65
CA LEU A 495 -9.81 -4.15 13.22
C LEU A 495 -11.12 -4.85 12.78
N GLU A 496 -11.38 -6.07 13.25
CA GLU A 496 -12.61 -6.82 12.95
C GLU A 496 -13.84 -6.10 13.51
N ASP A 497 -13.81 -5.68 14.77
CA ASP A 497 -14.91 -4.94 15.39
C ASP A 497 -15.18 -3.62 14.67
N THR A 498 -14.11 -2.89 14.30
CA THR A 498 -14.27 -1.62 13.59
C THR A 498 -14.80 -1.83 12.17
N ALA A 499 -14.33 -2.84 11.44
CA ALA A 499 -14.79 -3.15 10.10
C ALA A 499 -16.28 -3.56 10.11
N GLN A 500 -16.72 -4.34 11.11
CA GLN A 500 -18.11 -4.73 11.27
C GLN A 500 -18.99 -3.51 11.53
N ASN A 501 -18.58 -2.63 12.45
CA ASN A 501 -19.33 -1.42 12.79
C ASN A 501 -19.43 -0.45 11.59
N LEU A 502 -18.36 -0.28 10.83
CA LEU A 502 -18.36 0.55 9.61
C LEU A 502 -19.31 -0.03 8.54
N ALA A 503 -19.34 -1.34 8.36
CA ALA A 503 -20.24 -2.00 7.41
C ALA A 503 -21.70 -1.86 7.81
N ASP A 504 -22.00 -1.88 9.11
CA ASP A 504 -23.34 -1.68 9.66
C ASP A 504 -23.76 -0.17 9.67
N GLY A 505 -22.84 0.74 9.31
CA GLY A 505 -23.08 2.20 9.27
C GLY A 505 -22.99 2.88 10.64
N GLU A 506 -22.30 2.24 11.59
CA GLU A 506 -22.07 2.72 12.94
C GLU A 506 -20.57 2.76 13.26
N PRO A 507 -20.10 3.57 14.22
CA PRO A 507 -20.82 4.63 14.94
C PRO A 507 -21.01 5.88 14.08
N PRO A 508 -21.98 6.75 14.40
CA PRO A 508 -22.17 7.98 13.67
C PRO A 508 -20.92 8.85 13.75
N LEU A 509 -20.45 9.30 12.59
CA LEU A 509 -19.23 10.09 12.46
C LEU A 509 -19.55 11.58 12.57
N LEU A 510 -18.84 12.29 13.44
CA LEU A 510 -18.99 13.73 13.61
C LEU A 510 -18.56 14.47 12.33
N GLY A 511 -19.43 15.33 11.81
CA GLY A 511 -19.11 16.20 10.66
C GLY A 511 -19.11 15.51 9.29
N ILE A 512 -19.60 14.29 9.18
CA ILE A 512 -19.97 13.66 7.92
C ILE A 512 -21.50 13.70 7.84
N SER A 513 -22.02 14.74 7.20
CA SER A 513 -23.41 14.73 6.76
C SER A 513 -23.56 13.54 5.82
N THR A 514 -24.33 12.54 6.22
CA THR A 514 -24.81 11.49 5.31
C THR A 514 -25.62 12.21 4.24
N MET A 515 -24.99 12.55 3.12
CA MET A 515 -25.73 12.80 1.90
C MET A 515 -26.43 11.49 1.57
N LYS A 516 -27.65 11.35 2.05
CA LYS A 516 -28.59 10.38 1.51
C LYS A 516 -28.69 10.70 0.04
N HIS A 517 -28.10 9.84 -0.80
CA HIS A 517 -28.47 9.81 -2.19
C HIS A 517 -29.97 9.49 -2.23
N GLY A 518 -30.76 10.55 -2.33
CA GLY A 518 -32.14 10.44 -2.73
C GLY A 518 -32.19 9.89 -4.14
N SER A 519 -32.92 8.81 -4.24
CA SER A 519 -33.46 8.08 -5.40
C SER A 519 -33.29 8.74 -6.77
#